data_024c325d82b29f8a6031d660c8c9c70c
#
_entry.id   024c325d82b29f8a6031d660c8c9c70c
#
_cell.length_a   1.000
_cell.length_b   1.000
_cell.length_c   1.000
_cell.angle_alpha   90.00
_cell.angle_beta   90.00
_cell.angle_gamma   90.00
#
_symmetry.space_group_name_H-M   'P 1'
#
loop_
_entity.id
_entity.type
_entity.pdbx_description
1 polymer ?
#
loop_
_entity_poly.entity_id
_entity_poly.type
_entity_poly.pdbx_seq_one_letter_code
_entity_poly.pdbx_strand_id
1 'polypeptide(L)'
;MANLSAYYRIEDEESFTDFQNALEDYAPRIAHLLTALRQKPGDTALLGELMRLLHTIKGDAGLCRLGFVAPLLHGMEEVLVRVRSGELLFSYNIEQVLFLALDRLELLMQTLELHSEAQLADFHLLCHELTQVAQTPPAALDEAIAHLIETVTGYKPVVPYQADARAAALGASQRDDLRLFHQLAMQFEQRSLLFQGRTERNLLLARACNEAAGFAVNPLQLEAAIYLHDLGMMFLPEALWLKQGRLSEEERAQLAHHPQWGADLLARMAGWEEATLMVRQHHERLDGKGYPAGLGGDSICDGARLIAIVDAFEAVILKHSQRQQARSLLRAVAELNACESQFDRRWIGHFNAVVHQRIASGEGLSHIR
;
A
#
# COMPACT_ATOMS: atom_id res chain seq x y z
N MET A 1 -1.68 -34.95 10.40
CA MET A 1 -1.15 -33.90 9.52
C MET A 1 -0.44 -34.61 8.36
N ALA A 2 -0.85 -34.37 7.12
CA ALA A 2 -0.14 -34.92 5.96
C ALA A 2 1.27 -34.34 5.94
N ASN A 3 2.26 -35.17 5.55
CA ASN A 3 3.65 -34.73 5.47
C ASN A 3 3.78 -33.75 4.28
N LEU A 4 3.67 -32.44 4.55
CA LEU A 4 3.74 -31.38 3.54
C LEU A 4 5.07 -31.43 2.76
N SER A 5 6.18 -31.77 3.41
CA SER A 5 7.48 -31.88 2.75
C SER A 5 7.49 -32.92 1.63
N ALA A 6 6.66 -33.98 1.72
CA ALA A 6 6.55 -34.95 0.65
C ALA A 6 5.77 -34.43 -0.55
N TYR A 7 4.82 -33.51 -0.33
CA TYR A 7 4.01 -32.89 -1.39
C TYR A 7 4.79 -31.83 -2.19
N TYR A 8 5.73 -31.13 -1.54
CA TYR A 8 6.56 -30.08 -2.13
C TYR A 8 7.96 -30.57 -2.56
N ARG A 9 8.07 -31.84 -2.88
CA ARG A 9 9.34 -32.45 -3.26
C ARG A 9 9.73 -32.09 -4.70
N ILE A 10 10.99 -31.65 -4.87
CA ILE A 10 11.63 -31.51 -6.18
C ILE A 10 12.05 -32.92 -6.62
N GLU A 11 11.53 -33.37 -7.76
CA GLU A 11 11.86 -34.67 -8.34
C GLU A 11 13.07 -34.58 -9.28
N ASP A 12 13.29 -33.44 -9.90
CA ASP A 12 14.32 -33.16 -10.88
C ASP A 12 14.83 -31.71 -10.75
N GLU A 13 16.08 -31.54 -10.33
CA GLU A 13 16.70 -30.24 -10.09
C GLU A 13 16.88 -29.43 -11.38
N GLU A 14 17.15 -30.08 -12.54
CA GLU A 14 17.31 -29.39 -13.82
C GLU A 14 15.98 -28.77 -14.26
N SER A 15 14.92 -29.54 -14.24
CA SER A 15 13.56 -29.07 -14.55
C SER A 15 13.09 -27.98 -13.55
N PHE A 16 13.48 -28.09 -12.28
CA PHE A 16 13.17 -27.05 -11.29
C PHE A 16 13.87 -25.75 -11.62
N THR A 17 15.15 -25.79 -11.97
CA THR A 17 15.93 -24.62 -12.38
C THR A 17 15.35 -23.99 -13.65
N ASP A 18 14.96 -24.81 -14.63
CA ASP A 18 14.31 -24.33 -15.85
C ASP A 18 13.01 -23.60 -15.56
N PHE A 19 12.19 -24.11 -14.62
CA PHE A 19 10.98 -23.43 -14.20
C PHE A 19 11.24 -22.14 -13.46
N GLN A 20 12.29 -22.08 -12.59
CA GLN A 20 12.68 -20.85 -11.92
C GLN A 20 13.07 -19.76 -12.93
N ASN A 21 13.90 -20.09 -13.91
CA ASN A 21 14.31 -19.17 -14.97
C ASN A 21 13.11 -18.69 -15.80
N ALA A 22 12.19 -19.58 -16.15
CA ALA A 22 10.97 -19.21 -16.85
C ALA A 22 10.09 -18.28 -16.03
N LEU A 23 9.95 -18.51 -14.72
CA LEU A 23 9.17 -17.66 -13.84
C LEU A 23 9.79 -16.25 -13.69
N GLU A 24 11.13 -16.14 -13.63
CA GLU A 24 11.83 -14.85 -13.62
C GLU A 24 11.53 -14.01 -14.87
N ASP A 25 11.32 -14.65 -16.03
CA ASP A 25 10.93 -13.97 -17.27
C ASP A 25 9.44 -13.58 -17.30
N TYR A 26 8.57 -14.42 -16.73
CA TYR A 26 7.12 -14.21 -16.78
C TYR A 26 6.60 -13.27 -15.69
N ALA A 27 7.15 -13.32 -14.49
CA ALA A 27 6.64 -12.56 -13.34
C ALA A 27 6.61 -11.04 -13.58
N PRO A 28 7.67 -10.38 -14.13
CA PRO A 28 7.62 -8.96 -14.46
C PRO A 28 6.55 -8.61 -15.51
N ARG A 29 6.31 -9.51 -16.48
CA ARG A 29 5.27 -9.31 -17.51
C ARG A 29 3.88 -9.42 -16.92
N ILE A 30 3.64 -10.38 -16.03
CA ILE A 30 2.37 -10.52 -15.30
C ILE A 30 2.12 -9.27 -14.45
N ALA A 31 3.12 -8.83 -13.68
CA ALA A 31 3.03 -7.62 -12.85
C ALA A 31 2.66 -6.38 -13.68
N HIS A 32 3.30 -6.21 -14.85
CA HIS A 32 2.97 -5.13 -15.77
C HIS A 32 1.52 -5.21 -16.28
N LEU A 33 1.05 -6.41 -16.66
CA LEU A 33 -0.32 -6.60 -17.15
C LEU A 33 -1.37 -6.37 -16.07
N LEU A 34 -1.12 -6.80 -14.83
CA LEU A 34 -2.00 -6.54 -13.69
C LEU A 34 -2.16 -5.03 -13.46
N THR A 35 -1.05 -4.29 -13.45
CA THR A 35 -1.06 -2.83 -13.30
C THR A 35 -1.76 -2.13 -14.47
N ALA A 36 -1.55 -2.60 -15.70
CA ALA A 36 -2.21 -2.05 -16.89
C ALA A 36 -3.73 -2.31 -16.87
N LEU A 37 -4.15 -3.52 -16.44
CA LEU A 37 -5.58 -3.87 -16.28
C LEU A 37 -6.27 -3.01 -15.23
N ARG A 38 -5.58 -2.61 -14.15
CA ARG A 38 -6.14 -1.68 -13.18
C ARG A 38 -6.48 -0.33 -13.80
N GLN A 39 -5.62 0.17 -14.70
CA GLN A 39 -5.88 1.43 -15.42
C GLN A 39 -6.98 1.29 -16.49
N LYS A 40 -7.15 0.07 -17.04
CA LYS A 40 -8.13 -0.26 -18.08
C LYS A 40 -8.85 -1.57 -17.77
N PRO A 41 -9.74 -1.60 -16.76
CA PRO A 41 -10.35 -2.85 -16.25
C PRO A 41 -11.14 -3.67 -17.28
N GLY A 42 -11.59 -3.04 -18.37
CA GLY A 42 -12.34 -3.68 -19.45
C GLY A 42 -11.51 -4.07 -20.68
N ASP A 43 -10.18 -3.93 -20.64
CA ASP A 43 -9.33 -4.25 -21.79
C ASP A 43 -9.18 -5.77 -21.97
N THR A 44 -9.94 -6.29 -22.94
CA THR A 44 -9.98 -7.75 -23.22
C THR A 44 -8.67 -8.28 -23.82
N ALA A 45 -7.85 -7.43 -24.44
CA ALA A 45 -6.56 -7.83 -24.99
C ALA A 45 -5.54 -8.04 -23.87
N LEU A 46 -5.44 -7.10 -22.92
CA LEU A 46 -4.58 -7.24 -21.75
C LEU A 46 -4.99 -8.45 -20.90
N LEU A 47 -6.30 -8.61 -20.66
CA LEU A 47 -6.82 -9.76 -19.91
C LEU A 47 -6.50 -11.08 -20.62
N GLY A 48 -6.67 -11.14 -21.93
CA GLY A 48 -6.34 -12.32 -22.74
C GLY A 48 -4.85 -12.66 -22.73
N GLU A 49 -3.97 -11.65 -22.71
CA GLU A 49 -2.52 -11.84 -22.60
C GLU A 49 -2.14 -12.38 -21.21
N LEU A 50 -2.67 -11.78 -20.15
CA LEU A 50 -2.44 -12.23 -18.77
C LEU A 50 -2.87 -13.69 -18.57
N MET A 51 -4.05 -14.06 -19.06
CA MET A 51 -4.54 -15.44 -18.97
C MET A 51 -3.66 -16.42 -19.73
N ARG A 52 -3.15 -16.03 -20.92
CA ARG A 52 -2.22 -16.89 -21.69
C ARG A 52 -0.91 -17.11 -20.93
N LEU A 53 -0.35 -16.08 -20.30
CA LEU A 53 0.88 -16.21 -19.50
C LEU A 53 0.67 -17.14 -18.32
N LEU A 54 -0.40 -16.99 -17.54
CA LEU A 54 -0.70 -17.89 -16.42
C LEU A 54 -0.88 -19.33 -16.88
N HIS A 55 -1.56 -19.51 -18.00
CA HIS A 55 -1.74 -20.85 -18.59
C HIS A 55 -0.40 -21.48 -19.03
N THR A 56 0.50 -20.69 -19.61
CA THR A 56 1.84 -21.13 -20.00
C THR A 56 2.64 -21.56 -18.78
N ILE A 57 2.70 -20.73 -17.72
CA ILE A 57 3.40 -21.07 -16.47
C ILE A 57 2.82 -22.34 -15.84
N LYS A 58 1.51 -22.49 -15.86
CA LYS A 58 0.86 -23.72 -15.36
C LYS A 58 1.26 -24.96 -16.18
N GLY A 59 1.37 -24.81 -17.48
CA GLY A 59 1.86 -25.87 -18.37
C GLY A 59 3.31 -26.23 -18.08
N ASP A 60 4.19 -25.22 -17.94
CA ASP A 60 5.60 -25.40 -17.62
C ASP A 60 5.79 -26.06 -16.25
N ALA A 61 5.02 -25.63 -15.22
CA ALA A 61 5.02 -26.29 -13.91
C ALA A 61 4.64 -27.79 -14.02
N GLY A 62 3.68 -28.13 -14.89
CA GLY A 62 3.29 -29.51 -15.16
C GLY A 62 4.41 -30.32 -15.83
N LEU A 63 5.09 -29.74 -16.80
CA LEU A 63 6.24 -30.37 -17.49
C LEU A 63 7.41 -30.59 -16.54
N CYS A 64 7.67 -29.64 -15.65
CA CYS A 64 8.72 -29.70 -14.63
C CYS A 64 8.30 -30.51 -13.38
N ARG A 65 7.16 -31.20 -13.41
CA ARG A 65 6.62 -32.01 -12.30
C ARG A 65 6.40 -31.24 -10.98
N LEU A 66 6.16 -29.94 -11.07
CA LEU A 66 5.88 -29.05 -9.93
C LEU A 66 4.36 -28.95 -9.70
N GLY A 67 3.69 -30.10 -9.55
CA GLY A 67 2.22 -30.16 -9.45
C GLY A 67 1.62 -29.33 -8.31
N PHE A 68 2.39 -29.03 -7.28
CA PHE A 68 1.98 -28.18 -6.15
C PHE A 68 1.78 -26.70 -6.52
N VAL A 69 2.32 -26.24 -7.65
CA VAL A 69 2.11 -24.87 -8.18
C VAL A 69 0.75 -24.71 -8.84
N ALA A 70 0.22 -25.81 -9.42
CA ALA A 70 -0.99 -25.78 -10.21
C ALA A 70 -2.23 -25.23 -9.48
N PRO A 71 -2.49 -25.53 -8.19
CA PRO A 71 -3.65 -24.99 -7.48
C PRO A 71 -3.64 -23.45 -7.38
N LEU A 72 -2.46 -22.85 -7.15
CA LEU A 72 -2.33 -21.39 -7.09
C LEU A 72 -2.68 -20.75 -8.44
N LEU A 73 -2.04 -21.21 -9.50
CA LEU A 73 -2.26 -20.69 -10.85
C LEU A 73 -3.69 -20.91 -11.33
N HIS A 74 -4.30 -22.03 -10.97
CA HIS A 74 -5.70 -22.30 -11.26
C HIS A 74 -6.63 -21.30 -10.57
N GLY A 75 -6.41 -21.01 -9.28
CA GLY A 75 -7.19 -20.00 -8.55
C GLY A 75 -7.07 -18.61 -9.18
N MET A 76 -5.86 -18.22 -9.61
CA MET A 76 -5.65 -16.96 -10.33
C MET A 76 -6.42 -16.95 -11.67
N GLU A 77 -6.36 -18.04 -12.45
CA GLU A 77 -7.09 -18.16 -13.71
C GLU A 77 -8.61 -18.08 -13.51
N GLU A 78 -9.16 -18.76 -12.49
CA GLU A 78 -10.61 -18.73 -12.21
C GLU A 78 -11.12 -17.33 -11.89
N VAL A 79 -10.40 -16.54 -11.06
CA VAL A 79 -10.72 -15.14 -10.81
C VAL A 79 -10.76 -14.35 -12.12
N LEU A 80 -9.75 -14.50 -12.99
CA LEU A 80 -9.67 -13.79 -14.27
C LEU A 80 -10.72 -14.26 -15.29
N VAL A 81 -11.14 -15.52 -15.25
CA VAL A 81 -12.26 -16.03 -16.07
C VAL A 81 -13.54 -15.28 -15.73
N ARG A 82 -13.81 -15.06 -14.45
CA ARG A 82 -15.00 -14.30 -13.98
C ARG A 82 -14.91 -12.82 -14.33
N VAL A 83 -13.70 -12.24 -14.32
CA VAL A 83 -13.48 -10.87 -14.84
C VAL A 83 -13.77 -10.83 -16.34
N ARG A 84 -13.30 -11.81 -17.11
CA ARG A 84 -13.52 -11.89 -18.56
C ARG A 84 -14.99 -12.05 -18.94
N SER A 85 -15.74 -12.80 -18.15
CA SER A 85 -17.19 -12.98 -18.37
C SER A 85 -18.02 -11.74 -17.99
N GLY A 86 -17.41 -10.73 -17.36
CA GLY A 86 -18.11 -9.56 -16.86
C GLY A 86 -18.85 -9.79 -15.54
N GLU A 87 -18.70 -10.94 -14.91
CA GLU A 87 -19.26 -11.24 -13.59
C GLU A 87 -18.58 -10.42 -12.49
N LEU A 88 -17.27 -10.21 -12.63
CA LEU A 88 -16.45 -9.39 -11.74
C LEU A 88 -15.86 -8.21 -12.50
N LEU A 89 -15.74 -7.06 -11.82
CA LEU A 89 -14.90 -5.95 -12.30
C LEU A 89 -13.48 -6.15 -11.77
N PHE A 90 -12.47 -5.96 -12.62
CA PHE A 90 -11.07 -5.99 -12.19
C PHE A 90 -10.83 -4.82 -11.23
N SER A 91 -10.83 -5.10 -9.94
CA SER A 91 -10.72 -4.13 -8.86
C SER A 91 -9.29 -4.09 -8.30
N TYR A 92 -9.01 -3.08 -7.46
CA TYR A 92 -7.79 -3.01 -6.66
C TYR A 92 -7.57 -4.27 -5.83
N ASN A 93 -8.62 -4.78 -5.18
CA ASN A 93 -8.54 -5.96 -4.33
C ASN A 93 -8.17 -7.21 -5.12
N ILE A 94 -8.74 -7.38 -6.33
CA ILE A 94 -8.35 -8.47 -7.23
C ILE A 94 -6.87 -8.33 -7.64
N GLU A 95 -6.43 -7.12 -8.00
CA GLU A 95 -5.03 -6.87 -8.32
C GLU A 95 -4.11 -7.28 -7.16
N GLN A 96 -4.42 -6.84 -5.92
CA GLN A 96 -3.59 -7.14 -4.75
C GLN A 96 -3.50 -8.63 -4.44
N VAL A 97 -4.59 -9.36 -4.55
CA VAL A 97 -4.56 -10.81 -4.30
C VAL A 97 -3.77 -11.58 -5.36
N LEU A 98 -3.84 -11.12 -6.61
CA LEU A 98 -3.06 -11.73 -7.70
C LEU A 98 -1.56 -11.39 -7.59
N PHE A 99 -1.20 -10.19 -7.14
CA PHE A 99 0.18 -9.84 -6.79
C PHE A 99 0.69 -10.69 -5.63
N LEU A 100 -0.08 -10.80 -4.54
CA LEU A 100 0.30 -11.63 -3.41
C LEU A 100 0.55 -13.09 -3.83
N ALA A 101 -0.31 -13.64 -4.70
CA ALA A 101 -0.14 -14.99 -5.23
C ALA A 101 1.16 -15.14 -6.04
N LEU A 102 1.47 -14.15 -6.89
CA LEU A 102 2.69 -14.13 -7.68
C LEU A 102 3.94 -14.04 -6.80
N ASP A 103 3.98 -13.08 -5.86
CA ASP A 103 5.09 -12.88 -4.93
C ASP A 103 5.37 -14.13 -4.09
N ARG A 104 4.33 -14.81 -3.61
CA ARG A 104 4.47 -16.05 -2.84
C ARG A 104 4.97 -17.21 -3.67
N LEU A 105 4.59 -17.27 -4.96
CA LEU A 105 5.13 -18.26 -5.88
C LEU A 105 6.62 -18.01 -6.13
N GLU A 106 7.03 -16.78 -6.42
CA GLU A 106 8.43 -16.42 -6.63
C GLU A 106 9.27 -16.74 -5.40
N LEU A 107 8.80 -16.33 -4.21
CA LEU A 107 9.48 -16.62 -2.95
C LEU A 107 9.62 -18.12 -2.70
N LEU A 108 8.56 -18.91 -2.95
CA LEU A 108 8.61 -20.36 -2.82
C LEU A 108 9.66 -20.96 -3.75
N MET A 109 9.71 -20.55 -5.00
CA MET A 109 10.67 -21.06 -5.99
C MET A 109 12.11 -20.70 -5.61
N GLN A 110 12.36 -19.50 -5.09
CA GLN A 110 13.72 -19.07 -4.71
C GLN A 110 14.26 -19.82 -3.48
N THR A 111 13.39 -20.31 -2.61
CA THR A 111 13.81 -20.79 -1.28
C THR A 111 13.23 -22.18 -0.94
N LEU A 112 12.69 -22.91 -1.92
CA LEU A 112 11.97 -24.18 -1.67
C LEU A 112 12.80 -25.20 -0.87
N GLU A 113 14.11 -25.31 -1.15
CA GLU A 113 15.01 -26.22 -0.44
C GLU A 113 15.24 -25.84 1.03
N LEU A 114 15.05 -24.56 1.37
CA LEU A 114 15.29 -23.98 2.70
C LEU A 114 14.00 -23.81 3.52
N HIS A 115 12.84 -24.12 2.92
CA HIS A 115 11.55 -23.86 3.57
C HIS A 115 11.29 -24.78 4.75
N SER A 116 10.88 -24.17 5.86
CA SER A 116 10.31 -24.86 7.00
C SER A 116 8.92 -25.41 6.67
N GLU A 117 8.46 -26.43 7.40
CA GLU A 117 7.09 -26.95 7.27
C GLU A 117 6.02 -25.85 7.46
N ALA A 118 6.31 -24.84 8.28
CA ALA A 118 5.41 -23.70 8.48
C ALA A 118 5.23 -22.86 7.21
N GLN A 119 6.31 -22.55 6.50
CA GLN A 119 6.24 -21.77 5.23
C GLN A 119 5.53 -22.52 4.11
N LEU A 120 5.70 -23.83 4.04
CA LEU A 120 4.95 -24.68 3.10
C LEU A 120 3.46 -24.73 3.46
N ALA A 121 3.13 -24.72 4.75
CA ALA A 121 1.75 -24.64 5.22
C ALA A 121 1.10 -23.29 4.83
N ASP A 122 1.84 -22.17 4.94
CA ASP A 122 1.36 -20.84 4.54
C ASP A 122 1.07 -20.76 3.04
N PHE A 123 1.92 -21.37 2.19
CA PHE A 123 1.66 -21.44 0.75
C PHE A 123 0.44 -22.32 0.44
N HIS A 124 0.31 -23.43 1.12
CA HIS A 124 -0.87 -24.30 0.96
C HIS A 124 -2.16 -23.61 1.38
N LEU A 125 -2.10 -22.84 2.46
CA LEU A 125 -3.22 -22.02 2.95
C LEU A 125 -3.60 -20.96 1.91
N LEU A 126 -2.63 -20.27 1.30
CA LEU A 126 -2.89 -19.31 0.23
C LEU A 126 -3.62 -19.96 -0.95
N CYS A 127 -3.18 -21.15 -1.40
CA CYS A 127 -3.85 -21.88 -2.48
C CYS A 127 -5.31 -22.19 -2.13
N HIS A 128 -5.55 -22.61 -0.89
CA HIS A 128 -6.90 -22.91 -0.42
C HIS A 128 -7.78 -21.65 -0.40
N GLU A 129 -7.32 -20.59 0.23
CA GLU A 129 -8.05 -19.33 0.34
C GLU A 129 -8.32 -18.69 -1.02
N LEU A 130 -7.35 -18.73 -1.94
CA LEU A 130 -7.54 -18.22 -3.31
C LEU A 130 -8.62 -18.98 -4.07
N THR A 131 -8.71 -20.30 -3.85
CA THR A 131 -9.78 -21.11 -4.42
C THR A 131 -11.15 -20.72 -3.87
N GLN A 132 -11.23 -20.39 -2.56
CA GLN A 132 -12.47 -19.88 -1.96
C GLN A 132 -12.87 -18.51 -2.55
N VAL A 133 -11.90 -17.59 -2.67
CA VAL A 133 -12.13 -16.28 -3.32
C VAL A 133 -12.64 -16.44 -4.74
N ALA A 134 -12.06 -17.37 -5.52
CA ALA A 134 -12.47 -17.63 -6.89
C ALA A 134 -13.94 -18.09 -7.01
N GLN A 135 -14.50 -18.71 -5.96
CA GLN A 135 -15.87 -19.24 -5.92
C GLN A 135 -16.87 -18.29 -5.20
N THR A 136 -16.36 -17.24 -4.57
CA THR A 136 -17.19 -16.33 -3.75
C THR A 136 -18.09 -15.45 -4.65
N PRO A 137 -19.39 -15.28 -4.30
CA PRO A 137 -20.27 -14.38 -5.03
C PRO A 137 -19.74 -12.93 -5.07
N PRO A 138 -20.04 -12.15 -6.13
CA PRO A 138 -19.53 -10.78 -6.30
C PRO A 138 -19.80 -9.87 -5.10
N ALA A 139 -20.93 -10.02 -4.44
CA ALA A 139 -21.33 -9.20 -3.28
C ALA A 139 -20.47 -9.43 -2.02
N ALA A 140 -19.84 -10.60 -1.89
CA ALA A 140 -18.99 -10.97 -0.75
C ALA A 140 -17.49 -11.06 -1.13
N LEU A 141 -17.14 -10.72 -2.37
CA LEU A 141 -15.79 -10.91 -2.88
C LEU A 141 -14.74 -10.09 -2.13
N ASP A 142 -15.01 -8.82 -1.85
CA ASP A 142 -14.06 -7.94 -1.16
C ASP A 142 -13.81 -8.42 0.27
N GLU A 143 -14.83 -8.94 0.96
CA GLU A 143 -14.70 -9.53 2.30
C GLU A 143 -13.87 -10.83 2.25
N ALA A 144 -14.10 -11.68 1.25
CA ALA A 144 -13.34 -12.90 1.06
C ALA A 144 -11.85 -12.62 0.73
N ILE A 145 -11.58 -11.62 -0.10
CA ILE A 145 -10.20 -11.17 -0.41
C ILE A 145 -9.54 -10.62 0.87
N ALA A 146 -10.25 -9.80 1.64
CA ALA A 146 -9.72 -9.27 2.89
C ALA A 146 -9.40 -10.39 3.88
N HIS A 147 -10.26 -11.40 3.98
CA HIS A 147 -10.02 -12.58 4.81
C HIS A 147 -8.82 -13.38 4.34
N LEU A 148 -8.67 -13.61 3.03
CA LEU A 148 -7.48 -14.27 2.46
C LEU A 148 -6.20 -13.53 2.84
N ILE A 149 -6.16 -12.22 2.63
CA ILE A 149 -4.98 -11.41 2.92
C ILE A 149 -4.66 -11.47 4.43
N GLU A 150 -5.67 -11.31 5.31
CA GLU A 150 -5.51 -11.41 6.76
C GLU A 150 -4.97 -12.80 7.16
N THR A 151 -5.54 -13.85 6.61
CA THR A 151 -5.18 -15.24 6.95
C THR A 151 -3.77 -15.62 6.50
N VAL A 152 -3.36 -15.17 5.31
CA VAL A 152 -2.05 -15.54 4.72
C VAL A 152 -0.92 -14.63 5.19
N THR A 153 -1.22 -13.37 5.49
CA THR A 153 -0.18 -12.39 5.82
C THR A 153 -0.19 -11.97 7.29
N GLY A 154 -1.23 -12.34 8.05
CA GLY A 154 -1.50 -11.80 9.37
C GLY A 154 -1.92 -10.31 9.33
N TYR A 155 -1.93 -9.72 8.15
CA TYR A 155 -2.34 -8.35 7.93
C TYR A 155 -3.84 -8.32 7.69
N LYS A 156 -4.57 -7.61 8.56
CA LYS A 156 -5.96 -7.28 8.29
C LYS A 156 -5.96 -6.17 7.24
N PRO A 157 -6.25 -6.48 5.96
CA PRO A 157 -6.36 -5.42 4.99
C PRO A 157 -7.44 -4.49 5.54
N VAL A 158 -7.11 -3.22 5.64
CA VAL A 158 -8.16 -2.21 5.66
C VAL A 158 -8.78 -2.36 4.28
N VAL A 159 -9.87 -3.12 4.21
CA VAL A 159 -10.69 -3.22 3.00
C VAL A 159 -10.81 -1.78 2.53
N PRO A 160 -10.42 -1.44 1.27
CA PRO A 160 -10.67 -0.11 0.79
C PRO A 160 -12.14 0.11 1.05
N TYR A 161 -12.39 0.87 2.08
CA TYR A 161 -13.62 1.22 2.70
C TYR A 161 -14.83 0.64 1.93
N GLN A 162 -15.22 -0.60 2.23
CA GLN A 162 -16.64 -0.93 2.09
C GLN A 162 -17.31 0.21 2.84
N ALA A 163 -18.06 0.99 2.06
CA ALA A 163 -18.86 2.03 2.63
C ALA A 163 -19.59 1.43 3.83
N ASP A 164 -18.93 1.47 5.00
CA ASP A 164 -19.50 1.08 6.27
C ASP A 164 -20.89 1.69 6.33
N ALA A 165 -21.77 1.13 7.15
CA ALA A 165 -23.05 1.74 7.45
C ALA A 165 -22.92 3.25 7.83
N ARG A 166 -21.70 3.72 8.18
CA ARG A 166 -21.31 5.14 8.28
C ARG A 166 -21.17 5.84 6.93
N ALA A 167 -20.74 5.15 5.85
CA ALA A 167 -20.73 5.74 4.51
C ALA A 167 -22.12 5.81 3.88
N ALA A 168 -23.07 5.03 4.37
CA ALA A 168 -24.48 5.28 4.06
C ALA A 168 -24.97 6.62 4.62
N ALA A 169 -24.29 7.17 5.63
CA ALA A 169 -24.52 8.50 6.17
C ALA A 169 -23.74 9.62 5.45
N LEU A 170 -22.73 9.28 4.60
CA LEU A 170 -22.04 10.25 3.77
C LEU A 170 -22.94 10.65 2.61
N GLY A 171 -23.13 11.95 2.39
CA GLY A 171 -23.78 12.46 1.19
C GLY A 171 -23.05 11.96 -0.08
N ALA A 172 -23.78 11.73 -1.14
CA ALA A 172 -23.19 11.32 -2.44
C ALA A 172 -22.01 12.24 -2.83
N SER A 173 -22.09 13.53 -2.50
CA SER A 173 -21.06 14.55 -2.75
C SER A 173 -19.71 14.20 -2.07
N GLN A 174 -19.71 13.86 -0.79
CA GLN A 174 -18.43 13.59 -0.08
C GLN A 174 -17.70 12.33 -0.59
N ARG A 175 -18.44 11.33 -1.08
CA ARG A 175 -17.84 10.15 -1.71
C ARG A 175 -17.20 10.49 -3.05
N ASP A 176 -17.82 11.35 -3.82
CA ASP A 176 -17.29 11.79 -5.10
C ASP A 176 -16.08 12.71 -4.89
N ASP A 177 -16.11 13.56 -3.87
CA ASP A 177 -14.97 14.38 -3.47
C ASP A 177 -13.76 13.52 -3.08
N LEU A 178 -13.93 12.48 -2.25
CA LEU A 178 -12.82 11.58 -1.88
C LEU A 178 -12.22 10.86 -3.11
N ARG A 179 -13.04 10.44 -4.06
CA ARG A 179 -12.53 9.86 -5.31
C ARG A 179 -11.70 10.87 -6.09
N LEU A 180 -12.16 12.11 -6.17
CA LEU A 180 -11.40 13.19 -6.78
C LEU A 180 -10.09 13.43 -6.06
N PHE A 181 -10.10 13.50 -4.72
CA PHE A 181 -8.89 13.71 -3.91
C PHE A 181 -7.86 12.59 -4.11
N HIS A 182 -8.31 11.36 -4.10
CA HIS A 182 -7.46 10.21 -4.41
C HIS A 182 -6.87 10.30 -5.83
N GLN A 183 -7.68 10.65 -6.83
CA GLN A 183 -7.18 10.81 -8.20
C GLN A 183 -6.13 11.92 -8.30
N LEU A 184 -6.32 13.05 -7.61
CA LEU A 184 -5.34 14.14 -7.56
C LEU A 184 -4.03 13.70 -6.88
N ALA A 185 -4.11 12.96 -5.78
CA ALA A 185 -2.95 12.38 -5.12
C ALA A 185 -2.18 11.44 -6.04
N MET A 186 -2.87 10.54 -6.76
CA MET A 186 -2.25 9.64 -7.73
C MET A 186 -1.58 10.38 -8.89
N GLN A 187 -2.18 11.48 -9.38
CA GLN A 187 -1.57 12.32 -10.41
C GLN A 187 -0.30 13.03 -9.90
N PHE A 188 -0.28 13.41 -8.62
CA PHE A 188 0.91 13.98 -8.00
C PHE A 188 2.02 12.93 -7.85
N GLU A 189 1.71 11.73 -7.38
CA GLU A 189 2.68 10.63 -7.26
C GLU A 189 3.36 10.26 -8.59
N GLN A 190 2.61 10.25 -9.69
CA GLN A 190 3.13 9.91 -11.01
C GLN A 190 4.21 10.86 -11.52
N ARG A 191 4.36 12.03 -10.92
CA ARG A 191 5.42 12.99 -11.27
C ARG A 191 6.81 12.55 -10.85
N SER A 192 6.92 11.62 -9.90
CA SER A 192 8.21 11.09 -9.46
C SER A 192 8.11 9.62 -9.08
N LEU A 193 9.00 8.80 -9.62
CA LEU A 193 9.16 7.39 -9.22
C LEU A 193 9.42 7.24 -7.71
N LEU A 194 9.99 8.29 -7.07
CA LEU A 194 10.26 8.30 -5.63
C LEU A 194 8.99 8.34 -4.78
N PHE A 195 7.88 8.86 -5.32
CA PHE A 195 6.62 8.99 -4.60
C PHE A 195 5.66 7.82 -4.83
N GLN A 196 6.05 6.88 -5.68
CA GLN A 196 5.19 5.76 -6.05
C GLN A 196 4.70 4.97 -4.81
N GLY A 197 3.38 4.88 -4.64
CA GLY A 197 2.72 4.23 -3.51
C GLY A 197 2.76 5.01 -2.18
N ARG A 198 3.29 6.25 -2.14
CA ARG A 198 3.41 7.06 -0.92
C ARG A 198 2.06 7.37 -0.30
N THR A 199 1.08 7.73 -1.10
CA THR A 199 -0.27 8.08 -0.62
C THR A 199 -0.90 6.93 0.14
N GLU A 200 -0.85 5.72 -0.42
CA GLU A 200 -1.42 4.53 0.22
C GLU A 200 -0.65 4.17 1.51
N ARG A 201 0.69 4.22 1.49
CA ARG A 201 1.49 3.97 2.69
C ARG A 201 1.16 4.94 3.81
N ASN A 202 1.11 6.25 3.50
CA ASN A 202 0.76 7.29 4.46
C ASN A 202 -0.66 7.08 5.01
N LEU A 203 -1.62 6.75 4.14
CA LEU A 203 -2.99 6.49 4.55
C LEU A 203 -3.11 5.30 5.50
N LEU A 204 -2.48 4.18 5.15
CA LEU A 204 -2.47 2.97 5.97
C LEU A 204 -1.85 3.22 7.36
N LEU A 205 -0.73 3.94 7.40
CA LEU A 205 -0.04 4.23 8.64
C LEU A 205 -0.85 5.22 9.50
N ALA A 206 -1.38 6.29 8.89
CA ALA A 206 -2.19 7.28 9.60
C ALA A 206 -3.48 6.67 10.18
N ARG A 207 -4.15 5.81 9.41
CA ARG A 207 -5.35 5.09 9.88
C ARG A 207 -5.04 4.18 11.07
N ALA A 208 -3.98 3.39 10.99
CA ALA A 208 -3.58 2.49 12.07
C ALA A 208 -3.22 3.27 13.36
N CYS A 209 -2.50 4.40 13.22
CA CYS A 209 -2.20 5.28 14.36
C CYS A 209 -3.46 5.92 14.95
N ASN A 210 -4.40 6.34 14.12
CA ASN A 210 -5.67 6.92 14.58
C ASN A 210 -6.56 5.87 15.27
N GLU A 211 -6.58 4.64 14.77
CA GLU A 211 -7.25 3.50 15.41
C GLU A 211 -6.63 3.20 16.78
N ALA A 212 -5.30 3.14 16.88
CA ALA A 212 -4.57 2.97 18.14
C ALA A 212 -4.84 4.10 19.13
N ALA A 213 -5.19 5.28 18.64
CA ALA A 213 -5.60 6.45 19.43
C ALA A 213 -7.11 6.47 19.75
N GLY A 214 -7.86 5.41 19.42
CA GLY A 214 -9.32 5.32 19.63
C GLY A 214 -10.11 6.25 18.71
N PHE A 215 -9.65 6.50 17.50
CA PHE A 215 -10.26 7.40 16.50
C PHE A 215 -10.36 8.85 16.99
N ALA A 216 -9.30 9.37 17.60
CA ALA A 216 -9.22 10.74 18.10
C ALA A 216 -9.38 11.79 16.99
N VAL A 217 -9.11 11.43 15.73
CA VAL A 217 -9.32 12.25 14.53
C VAL A 217 -10.44 11.65 13.71
N ASN A 218 -11.30 12.49 13.13
CA ASN A 218 -12.35 12.02 12.21
C ASN A 218 -11.72 11.27 11.03
N PRO A 219 -11.99 9.97 10.83
CA PRO A 219 -11.31 9.16 9.81
C PRO A 219 -11.51 9.65 8.39
N LEU A 220 -12.68 10.22 8.06
CA LEU A 220 -12.99 10.75 6.74
C LEU A 220 -12.17 12.00 6.44
N GLN A 221 -12.10 12.90 7.39
CA GLN A 221 -11.34 14.15 7.30
C GLN A 221 -9.83 13.86 7.22
N LEU A 222 -9.36 12.87 7.99
CA LEU A 222 -7.97 12.42 7.95
C LEU A 222 -7.61 11.85 6.58
N GLU A 223 -8.48 11.03 5.99
CA GLU A 223 -8.28 10.46 4.66
C GLU A 223 -8.14 11.56 3.60
N ALA A 224 -9.07 12.51 3.57
CA ALA A 224 -9.02 13.66 2.67
C ALA A 224 -7.73 14.47 2.86
N ALA A 225 -7.32 14.69 4.11
CA ALA A 225 -6.10 15.43 4.42
C ALA A 225 -4.84 14.67 3.95
N ILE A 226 -4.78 13.34 4.11
CA ILE A 226 -3.67 12.52 3.60
C ILE A 226 -3.58 12.59 2.07
N TYR A 227 -4.71 12.56 1.36
CA TYR A 227 -4.68 12.70 -0.10
C TYR A 227 -4.17 14.07 -0.56
N LEU A 228 -4.44 15.12 0.19
CA LEU A 228 -4.26 16.50 -0.28
C LEU A 228 -3.12 17.28 0.41
N HIS A 229 -2.45 16.73 1.47
CA HIS A 229 -1.47 17.49 2.25
C HIS A 229 -0.37 18.11 1.39
N ASP A 230 0.12 17.37 0.41
CA ASP A 230 1.19 17.80 -0.51
C ASP A 230 0.69 18.33 -1.86
N LEU A 231 -0.63 18.34 -2.12
CA LEU A 231 -1.17 18.75 -3.42
C LEU A 231 -0.71 20.15 -3.83
N GLY A 232 -0.52 21.04 -2.86
CA GLY A 232 0.00 22.39 -3.10
C GLY A 232 1.39 22.43 -3.75
N MET A 233 2.18 21.36 -3.65
CA MET A 233 3.48 21.25 -4.35
C MET A 233 3.35 21.24 -5.86
N MET A 234 2.17 20.89 -6.41
CA MET A 234 1.91 20.96 -7.85
C MET A 234 2.07 22.36 -8.44
N PHE A 235 2.00 23.40 -7.61
CA PHE A 235 2.20 24.80 -8.02
C PHE A 235 3.66 25.24 -7.96
N LEU A 236 4.56 24.37 -7.51
CA LEU A 236 5.99 24.62 -7.43
C LEU A 236 6.73 23.94 -8.58
N PRO A 237 7.89 24.48 -9.00
CA PRO A 237 8.76 23.81 -9.95
C PRO A 237 9.21 22.44 -9.41
N GLU A 238 9.16 21.40 -10.23
CA GLU A 238 9.60 20.05 -9.83
C GLU A 238 11.05 20.04 -9.35
N ALA A 239 11.91 20.82 -9.99
CA ALA A 239 13.31 20.96 -9.57
C ALA A 239 13.49 21.42 -8.13
N LEU A 240 12.48 22.07 -7.53
CA LEU A 240 12.52 22.54 -6.14
C LEU A 240 12.27 21.40 -5.16
N TRP A 241 11.15 20.68 -5.31
CA TRP A 241 10.75 19.65 -4.34
C TRP A 241 11.37 18.26 -4.63
N LEU A 242 11.94 18.05 -5.83
CA LEU A 242 12.77 16.90 -6.15
C LEU A 242 14.27 17.15 -5.92
N LYS A 243 14.67 18.33 -5.43
CA LYS A 243 16.06 18.70 -5.24
C LYS A 243 16.77 17.76 -4.28
N GLN A 244 17.86 17.16 -4.74
CA GLN A 244 18.76 16.41 -3.87
C GLN A 244 19.72 17.36 -3.17
N GLY A 245 19.69 17.37 -1.84
CA GLY A 245 20.57 18.19 -1.02
C GLY A 245 19.82 19.26 -0.19
N ARG A 246 20.56 20.27 0.27
CA ARG A 246 19.98 21.33 1.09
C ARG A 246 19.30 22.39 0.22
N LEU A 247 18.08 22.76 0.59
CA LEU A 247 17.39 23.91 0.03
C LEU A 247 18.02 25.22 0.53
N SER A 248 18.11 26.24 -0.33
CA SER A 248 18.43 27.62 0.09
C SER A 248 17.31 28.19 0.97
N GLU A 249 17.53 29.38 1.54
CA GLU A 249 16.47 30.05 2.32
C GLU A 249 15.28 30.44 1.46
N GLU A 250 15.54 30.93 0.24
CA GLU A 250 14.51 31.29 -0.75
C GLU A 250 13.72 30.07 -1.20
N GLU A 251 14.41 28.96 -1.47
CA GLU A 251 13.78 27.71 -1.87
C GLU A 251 12.89 27.14 -0.75
N ARG A 252 13.35 27.22 0.52
CA ARG A 252 12.54 26.82 1.68
C ARG A 252 11.33 27.71 1.86
N ALA A 253 11.48 29.01 1.67
CA ALA A 253 10.37 29.96 1.74
C ALA A 253 9.32 29.65 0.66
N GLN A 254 9.74 29.32 -0.56
CA GLN A 254 8.82 28.92 -1.62
C GLN A 254 8.10 27.60 -1.27
N LEU A 255 8.83 26.59 -0.81
CA LEU A 255 8.27 25.31 -0.43
C LEU A 255 7.25 25.45 0.72
N ALA A 256 7.50 26.34 1.66
CA ALA A 256 6.64 26.59 2.81
C ALA A 256 5.23 27.11 2.47
N HIS A 257 4.96 27.45 1.22
CA HIS A 257 3.62 27.88 0.79
C HIS A 257 2.67 26.72 0.45
N HIS A 258 3.18 25.50 0.15
CA HIS A 258 2.32 24.40 -0.33
C HIS A 258 1.22 24.01 0.66
N PRO A 259 1.40 24.00 2.00
CA PRO A 259 0.32 23.66 2.91
C PRO A 259 -0.84 24.65 2.83
N GLN A 260 -0.52 25.93 2.70
CA GLN A 260 -1.53 26.98 2.55
C GLN A 260 -2.28 26.83 1.24
N TRP A 261 -1.60 26.58 0.11
CA TRP A 261 -2.24 26.43 -1.19
C TRP A 261 -3.13 25.18 -1.27
N GLY A 262 -2.67 24.06 -0.72
CA GLY A 262 -3.49 22.85 -0.61
C GLY A 262 -4.74 23.07 0.23
N ALA A 263 -4.59 23.72 1.37
CA ALA A 263 -5.70 24.08 2.26
C ALA A 263 -6.68 25.07 1.60
N ASP A 264 -6.20 26.05 0.85
CA ASP A 264 -7.05 27.05 0.18
C ASP A 264 -7.87 26.43 -0.97
N LEU A 265 -7.35 25.39 -1.62
CA LEU A 265 -8.12 24.60 -2.59
C LEU A 265 -9.26 23.84 -1.89
N LEU A 266 -8.94 23.13 -0.81
CA LEU A 266 -9.89 22.30 -0.08
C LEU A 266 -10.96 23.16 0.64
N ALA A 267 -10.60 24.34 1.13
CA ALA A 267 -11.52 25.27 1.79
C ALA A 267 -12.68 25.76 0.88
N ARG A 268 -12.59 25.53 -0.43
CA ARG A 268 -13.68 25.87 -1.38
C ARG A 268 -14.75 24.78 -1.42
N MET A 269 -14.51 23.62 -0.81
CA MET A 269 -15.41 22.48 -0.78
C MET A 269 -16.01 22.36 0.62
N ALA A 270 -17.33 22.41 0.72
CA ALA A 270 -18.04 22.36 1.99
C ALA A 270 -17.93 20.98 2.64
N GLY A 271 -17.81 20.93 3.95
CA GLY A 271 -17.76 19.68 4.74
C GLY A 271 -16.35 19.10 4.90
N TRP A 272 -15.31 19.88 4.52
CA TRP A 272 -13.90 19.48 4.63
C TRP A 272 -13.07 20.42 5.53
N GLU A 273 -13.72 21.06 6.48
CA GLU A 273 -13.13 22.08 7.33
C GLU A 273 -11.99 21.53 8.20
N GLU A 274 -12.18 20.33 8.80
CA GLU A 274 -11.13 19.68 9.61
C GLU A 274 -9.95 19.24 8.74
N ALA A 275 -10.22 18.63 7.58
CA ALA A 275 -9.19 18.24 6.62
C ALA A 275 -8.39 19.47 6.13
N THR A 276 -9.07 20.59 5.86
CA THR A 276 -8.44 21.86 5.48
C THR A 276 -7.46 22.34 6.54
N LEU A 277 -7.86 22.24 7.81
CA LEU A 277 -6.98 22.61 8.92
C LEU A 277 -5.77 21.67 9.04
N MET A 278 -5.98 20.37 8.89
CA MET A 278 -4.92 19.37 8.88
C MET A 278 -3.90 19.64 7.77
N VAL A 279 -4.38 19.86 6.53
CA VAL A 279 -3.53 20.19 5.37
C VAL A 279 -2.73 21.48 5.63
N ARG A 280 -3.36 22.51 6.20
CA ARG A 280 -2.67 23.78 6.48
C ARG A 280 -1.57 23.62 7.50
N GLN A 281 -1.73 22.76 8.50
CA GLN A 281 -0.89 22.69 9.69
C GLN A 281 0.11 21.51 9.69
N HIS A 282 0.13 20.65 8.67
CA HIS A 282 0.90 19.39 8.74
C HIS A 282 2.44 19.58 8.81
N HIS A 283 2.93 20.77 8.51
CA HIS A 283 4.33 21.14 8.71
C HIS A 283 4.55 22.11 9.89
N GLU A 284 3.53 22.36 10.70
CA GLU A 284 3.72 23.03 11.98
C GLU A 284 4.42 22.12 12.97
N ARG A 285 5.13 22.73 13.94
CA ARG A 285 5.93 22.01 14.93
C ARG A 285 5.58 22.44 16.31
N LEU A 286 5.62 21.52 17.29
CA LEU A 286 5.30 21.86 18.67
C LEU A 286 6.18 22.98 19.24
N ASP A 287 7.44 23.11 18.77
CA ASP A 287 8.38 24.14 19.16
C ASP A 287 8.15 25.52 18.49
N GLY A 288 7.10 25.66 17.67
CA GLY A 288 6.76 26.89 16.96
C GLY A 288 7.70 27.24 15.79
N LYS A 289 8.61 26.31 15.40
CA LYS A 289 9.57 26.51 14.30
C LYS A 289 9.09 25.91 12.98
N GLY A 290 7.82 25.56 12.92
CA GLY A 290 7.15 25.05 11.72
C GLY A 290 6.70 26.13 10.77
N TYR A 291 5.94 25.77 9.79
CA TYR A 291 5.33 26.65 8.80
C TYR A 291 3.93 26.13 8.41
N PRO A 292 3.06 26.96 7.83
CA PRO A 292 3.27 28.34 7.35
C PRO A 292 3.09 29.43 8.43
N ALA A 293 2.40 29.12 9.55
CA ALA A 293 2.03 30.14 10.54
C ALA A 293 2.95 30.18 11.79
N GLY A 294 3.85 29.19 11.97
CA GLY A 294 4.70 29.07 13.15
C GLY A 294 3.91 28.72 14.40
N LEU A 295 2.85 27.95 14.28
CA LEU A 295 2.03 27.50 15.40
C LEU A 295 2.82 26.52 16.28
N GLY A 296 2.56 26.58 17.59
CA GLY A 296 3.18 25.68 18.55
C GLY A 296 2.17 25.06 19.52
N GLY A 297 2.58 23.98 20.17
CA GLY A 297 1.81 23.35 21.23
C GLY A 297 0.37 23.02 20.80
N ASP A 298 -0.58 23.39 21.66
CA ASP A 298 -2.01 23.04 21.49
C ASP A 298 -2.73 23.79 20.36
N SER A 299 -2.06 24.74 19.70
CA SER A 299 -2.62 25.45 18.54
C SER A 299 -2.62 24.56 17.26
N ILE A 300 -1.93 23.44 17.26
CA ILE A 300 -1.86 22.50 16.14
C ILE A 300 -2.92 21.41 16.36
N CYS A 301 -3.79 21.17 15.38
CA CYS A 301 -4.82 20.13 15.49
C CYS A 301 -4.21 18.71 15.49
N ASP A 302 -4.89 17.78 16.14
CA ASP A 302 -4.42 16.40 16.31
C ASP A 302 -4.12 15.70 14.99
N GLY A 303 -4.97 15.89 13.97
CA GLY A 303 -4.75 15.29 12.66
C GLY A 303 -3.48 15.80 11.97
N ALA A 304 -3.17 17.10 12.10
CA ALA A 304 -1.92 17.66 11.58
C ALA A 304 -0.68 17.11 12.31
N ARG A 305 -0.76 16.94 13.64
CA ARG A 305 0.31 16.29 14.43
C ARG A 305 0.56 14.86 13.99
N LEU A 306 -0.51 14.11 13.68
CA LEU A 306 -0.41 12.76 13.15
C LEU A 306 0.20 12.73 11.74
N ILE A 307 -0.28 13.58 10.84
CA ILE A 307 0.24 13.66 9.45
C ILE A 307 1.72 14.03 9.46
N ALA A 308 2.15 14.97 10.30
CA ALA A 308 3.55 15.37 10.43
C ALA A 308 4.48 14.18 10.77
N ILE A 309 4.04 13.25 11.63
CA ILE A 309 4.82 12.05 11.99
C ILE A 309 4.88 11.08 10.83
N VAL A 310 3.74 10.82 10.19
CA VAL A 310 3.64 9.87 9.06
C VAL A 310 4.47 10.36 7.88
N ASP A 311 4.35 11.63 7.53
CA ASP A 311 5.10 12.24 6.44
C ASP A 311 6.62 12.25 6.71
N ALA A 312 7.03 12.64 7.91
CA ALA A 312 8.44 12.61 8.29
C ALA A 312 9.02 11.18 8.26
N PHE A 313 8.25 10.18 8.67
CA PHE A 313 8.66 8.77 8.60
C PHE A 313 8.88 8.32 7.16
N GLU A 314 7.93 8.60 6.28
CA GLU A 314 8.03 8.29 4.85
C GLU A 314 9.24 9.00 4.21
N ALA A 315 9.46 10.29 4.52
CA ALA A 315 10.60 11.05 4.04
C ALA A 315 11.96 10.43 4.47
N VAL A 316 12.05 9.91 5.71
CA VAL A 316 13.25 9.20 6.19
C VAL A 316 13.45 7.90 5.43
N ILE A 317 12.39 7.12 5.20
CA ILE A 317 12.48 5.87 4.41
C ILE A 317 12.94 6.14 2.98
N LEU A 318 12.34 7.11 2.30
CA LEU A 318 12.71 7.48 0.94
C LEU A 318 14.17 7.93 0.83
N LYS A 319 14.63 8.75 1.79
CA LYS A 319 16.03 9.20 1.84
C LYS A 319 17.02 8.04 2.01
N HIS A 320 16.63 6.99 2.71
CA HIS A 320 17.50 5.82 2.92
C HIS A 320 17.47 4.85 1.74
N SER A 321 16.36 4.69 1.04
CA SER A 321 16.25 3.85 -0.15
C SER A 321 17.18 4.33 -1.29
N GLN A 322 17.30 5.64 -1.46
CA GLN A 322 18.19 6.24 -2.48
C GLN A 322 19.69 5.98 -2.25
N ARG A 323 20.09 5.68 -1.00
CA ARG A 323 21.52 5.49 -0.65
C ARG A 323 21.99 4.04 -0.71
N GLN A 324 21.19 3.11 -1.28
CA GLN A 324 21.48 1.65 -1.36
C GLN A 324 21.87 1.01 -0.01
N GLN A 325 21.60 1.67 1.09
CA GLN A 325 21.79 1.11 2.42
C GLN A 325 20.43 0.73 2.97
N ALA A 326 20.15 -0.56 3.05
CA ALA A 326 19.03 -1.12 3.81
C ALA A 326 19.23 -0.77 5.31
N ARG A 327 19.01 0.49 5.66
CA ARG A 327 19.00 0.90 7.06
C ARG A 327 17.68 0.45 7.66
N SER A 328 17.80 -0.24 8.78
CA SER A 328 16.65 -0.84 9.44
C SER A 328 15.58 0.23 9.72
N LEU A 329 14.35 -0.15 9.54
CA LEU A 329 13.17 0.57 9.96
C LEU A 329 13.27 1.11 11.39
N LEU A 330 13.86 0.32 12.29
CA LEU A 330 14.17 0.72 13.66
C LEU A 330 15.01 2.00 13.73
N ARG A 331 15.85 2.28 12.75
CA ARG A 331 16.61 3.51 12.69
C ARG A 331 15.74 4.70 12.30
N ALA A 332 14.81 4.54 11.35
CA ALA A 332 13.85 5.59 11.01
C ALA A 332 12.97 5.95 12.22
N VAL A 333 12.50 4.95 12.94
CA VAL A 333 11.76 5.14 14.21
C VAL A 333 12.62 5.86 15.25
N ALA A 334 13.89 5.48 15.39
CA ALA A 334 14.80 6.14 16.33
C ALA A 334 15.07 7.60 15.94
N GLU A 335 15.21 7.91 14.67
CA GLU A 335 15.39 9.28 14.17
C GLU A 335 14.15 10.16 14.51
N LEU A 336 12.93 9.63 14.34
CA LEU A 336 11.72 10.35 14.72
C LEU A 336 11.62 10.55 16.25
N ASN A 337 11.90 9.51 17.02
CA ASN A 337 11.86 9.57 18.48
C ASN A 337 12.91 10.55 19.06
N ALA A 338 14.02 10.78 18.37
CA ALA A 338 15.03 11.76 18.78
C ALA A 338 14.59 13.23 18.56
N CYS A 339 13.52 13.46 17.80
CA CYS A 339 12.98 14.79 17.51
C CYS A 339 11.89 15.23 18.52
N GLU A 340 12.16 15.10 19.82
CA GLU A 340 11.18 15.32 20.92
C GLU A 340 10.49 16.69 20.91
N SER A 341 11.15 17.74 20.43
CA SER A 341 10.58 19.09 20.37
C SER A 341 9.70 19.34 19.14
N GLN A 342 9.77 18.46 18.16
CA GLN A 342 9.06 18.61 16.89
C GLN A 342 7.69 17.94 16.92
N PHE A 343 7.62 16.71 17.45
CA PHE A 343 6.45 15.85 17.35
C PHE A 343 5.73 15.68 18.70
N ASP A 344 4.42 15.47 18.62
CA ASP A 344 3.58 15.18 19.79
C ASP A 344 3.90 13.79 20.37
N ARG A 345 4.27 13.75 21.67
CA ARG A 345 4.66 12.51 22.36
C ARG A 345 3.55 11.46 22.39
N ARG A 346 2.29 11.88 22.48
CA ARG A 346 1.13 10.98 22.47
C ARG A 346 1.03 10.30 21.12
N TRP A 347 1.09 11.06 20.03
CA TRP A 347 1.04 10.53 18.68
C TRP A 347 2.27 9.70 18.32
N ILE A 348 3.46 10.07 18.77
CA ILE A 348 4.67 9.21 18.68
C ILE A 348 4.46 7.89 19.42
N GLY A 349 3.80 7.89 20.59
CA GLY A 349 3.46 6.67 21.32
C GLY A 349 2.58 5.73 20.52
N HIS A 350 1.51 6.23 19.90
CA HIS A 350 0.63 5.44 19.02
C HIS A 350 1.36 4.93 17.77
N PHE A 351 2.15 5.80 17.13
CA PHE A 351 2.98 5.42 15.99
C PHE A 351 3.96 4.30 16.34
N ASN A 352 4.70 4.41 17.45
CA ASN A 352 5.61 3.37 17.91
C ASN A 352 4.90 2.05 18.18
N ALA A 353 3.73 2.07 18.81
CA ALA A 353 2.93 0.86 19.07
C ALA A 353 2.55 0.16 17.75
N VAL A 354 2.07 0.92 16.76
CA VAL A 354 1.71 0.40 15.43
C VAL A 354 2.92 -0.20 14.72
N VAL A 355 4.06 0.51 14.69
CA VAL A 355 5.27 0.02 14.03
C VAL A 355 5.84 -1.20 14.75
N HIS A 356 5.87 -1.23 16.08
CA HIS A 356 6.31 -2.40 16.84
C HIS A 356 5.43 -3.63 16.59
N GLN A 357 4.12 -3.45 16.54
CA GLN A 357 3.20 -4.54 16.23
C GLN A 357 3.48 -5.13 14.84
N ARG A 358 3.70 -4.29 13.82
CA ARG A 358 4.02 -4.73 12.46
C ARG A 358 5.38 -5.42 12.34
N ILE A 359 6.38 -4.97 13.10
CA ILE A 359 7.68 -5.65 13.16
C ILE A 359 7.54 -7.02 13.83
N ALA A 360 6.76 -7.12 14.92
CA ALA A 360 6.57 -8.36 15.68
C ALA A 360 5.76 -9.41 14.90
N SER A 361 4.82 -8.98 14.04
CA SER A 361 4.06 -9.87 13.14
C SER A 361 4.87 -10.40 11.96
N GLY A 362 6.14 -9.98 11.81
CA GLY A 362 6.96 -10.36 10.65
C GLY A 362 6.55 -9.63 9.37
N GLU A 363 5.57 -8.74 9.46
CA GLU A 363 5.21 -7.79 8.42
C GLU A 363 6.36 -6.77 8.30
N GLY A 364 7.41 -7.18 7.62
CA GLY A 364 8.41 -6.20 7.22
C GLY A 364 7.67 -5.10 6.45
N LEU A 365 8.00 -3.83 6.72
CA LEU A 365 7.50 -2.69 5.94
C LEU A 365 7.93 -2.76 4.47
N SER A 366 8.30 -3.94 3.97
CA SER A 366 8.55 -4.25 2.57
C SER A 366 7.31 -4.05 1.68
N HIS A 367 6.11 -4.02 2.24
CA HIS A 367 4.89 -3.56 1.56
C HIS A 367 4.72 -2.03 1.59
N ILE A 368 5.69 -1.31 2.16
CA ILE A 368 5.84 0.14 2.04
C ILE A 368 6.83 0.51 0.91
N ARG A 369 7.28 -0.47 0.12
CA ARG A 369 8.10 -0.22 -1.08
C ARG A 369 7.28 -0.22 -2.35
#